data_e4a3a796c84630f14d7923650b0c628b
#
_entry.id   e4a3a796c84630f14d7923650b0c628b
#
_cell.length_a   1.000
_cell.length_b   1.000
_cell.length_c   1.000
_cell.angle_alpha   90.00
_cell.angle_beta   90.00
_cell.angle_gamma   90.00
#
_symmetry.space_group_name_H-M   'P 1'
#
loop_
_entity.id
_entity.type
_entity.pdbx_description
1 polymer ?
#
loop_
_entity_poly.entity_id
_entity_poly.type
_entity_poly.pdbx_seq_one_letter_code
_entity_poly.pdbx_strand_id
1 'polypeptide(L)'
;MVLCTWFSSLKLRRALYRTRWRVNLLPVLVLVVLVIFTFLILSLWSRTLGLKLPESVEINKPEFFQFQAKGNPNPDSRKRHPPYYSSPEIGSGPYHNWELFAAEYRDMLQNLKIFVYPDVSMNNESSPFARVFLPHPDPFDPKIGNYFSEHVFKHALLRSSLVTQHPEEAHFFFMPFSINAMRNHPLLHSESSISSFVAQYTSRISLEFQFWNASGGADHFYLCCHSVGRDAASKHLALRNNAIQITCSSSYFQRLYTAHKDIALPQVWPRQYEQVLNPPEARDKLVFFAGRVQNSQIRKELLTLWENDTSFSIFSGHPPFPYKEGFRRSRYCLHVKGYEVNTARVSDAIRYGCVPVLISNYYDLPFSNILDWSMFSIVISQGDIALLKNILSSISKPMYLNLYRNLCIVRKHFKWYTTPRNYDSFYMTAYQLWLRRGLSRVA
;
A
#
# COMPACT_ATOMS: atom_id res chain seq x y z
N MET A 1 -48.75 14.21 -42.91
CA MET A 1 -48.12 15.09 -41.95
C MET A 1 -47.00 14.31 -41.23
N VAL A 2 -46.09 13.72 -42.00
CA VAL A 2 -44.90 12.98 -41.51
C VAL A 2 -43.85 13.06 -42.63
N LEU A 3 -43.15 14.19 -42.79
CA LEU A 3 -42.06 14.35 -43.78
C LEU A 3 -41.23 15.63 -43.54
N CYS A 4 -41.02 16.02 -42.27
CA CYS A 4 -40.25 17.24 -41.98
C CYS A 4 -39.16 17.09 -40.89
N THR A 5 -38.75 15.87 -40.49
CA THR A 5 -37.76 15.69 -39.41
C THR A 5 -36.45 14.99 -39.86
N TRP A 6 -36.22 14.81 -41.17
CA TRP A 6 -35.04 14.07 -41.70
C TRP A 6 -33.93 14.95 -42.29
N PHE A 7 -34.12 16.26 -42.39
CA PHE A 7 -33.09 17.14 -43.02
C PHE A 7 -32.17 17.91 -42.05
N SER A 8 -32.41 17.84 -40.72
CA SER A 8 -31.53 18.54 -39.76
C SER A 8 -30.32 17.74 -39.27
N SER A 9 -30.30 16.41 -39.45
CA SER A 9 -29.22 15.57 -38.93
C SER A 9 -27.99 15.46 -39.87
N LEU A 10 -28.16 15.78 -41.15
CA LEU A 10 -27.07 15.67 -42.16
C LEU A 10 -26.20 16.95 -42.29
N LYS A 11 -26.66 18.10 -41.80
CA LYS A 11 -25.86 19.33 -41.79
C LYS A 11 -24.91 19.41 -40.58
N LEU A 12 -25.20 18.76 -39.46
CA LEU A 12 -24.33 18.75 -38.29
C LEU A 12 -23.13 17.77 -38.44
N ARG A 13 -23.28 16.72 -39.23
CA ARG A 13 -22.16 15.79 -39.51
C ARG A 13 -21.12 16.29 -40.48
N ARG A 14 -21.44 17.32 -41.32
CA ARG A 14 -20.45 17.94 -42.21
C ARG A 14 -19.66 19.09 -41.59
N ALA A 15 -20.08 19.62 -40.48
CA ALA A 15 -19.35 20.69 -39.77
C ALA A 15 -18.22 20.16 -38.86
N LEU A 16 -18.29 18.89 -38.43
CA LEU A 16 -17.27 18.29 -37.53
C LEU A 16 -16.05 17.69 -38.25
N TYR A 17 -16.04 17.65 -39.61
CA TYR A 17 -14.93 17.09 -40.38
C TYR A 17 -14.02 18.16 -41.04
N ARG A 18 -14.12 19.44 -40.69
CA ARG A 18 -13.32 20.52 -41.27
C ARG A 18 -12.44 21.31 -40.30
N THR A 19 -12.21 20.85 -39.08
CA THR A 19 -11.11 21.35 -38.26
C THR A 19 -9.89 20.44 -38.40
N ARG A 20 -9.23 20.51 -39.56
CA ARG A 20 -7.83 20.09 -39.67
C ARG A 20 -7.01 20.99 -38.76
N TRP A 21 -6.61 20.48 -37.63
CA TRP A 21 -5.52 21.04 -36.85
C TRP A 21 -4.26 20.99 -37.70
N ARG A 22 -3.93 22.11 -38.36
CA ARG A 22 -2.58 22.31 -38.86
C ARG A 22 -1.69 22.45 -37.66
N VAL A 23 -1.13 21.34 -37.18
CA VAL A 23 0.00 21.38 -36.25
C VAL A 23 1.10 22.12 -37.03
N ASN A 24 1.41 23.34 -36.56
CA ASN A 24 2.50 24.11 -37.12
C ASN A 24 3.79 23.41 -36.70
N LEU A 25 4.35 22.56 -37.60
CA LEU A 25 5.55 21.76 -37.33
C LEU A 25 6.82 22.60 -37.23
N LEU A 26 6.73 23.89 -37.63
CA LEU A 26 7.85 24.81 -37.61
C LEU A 26 8.50 24.99 -36.22
N PRO A 27 7.75 25.26 -35.13
CA PRO A 27 8.36 25.38 -33.79
C PRO A 27 8.98 24.08 -33.29
N VAL A 28 8.43 22.91 -33.64
CA VAL A 28 8.99 21.62 -33.26
C VAL A 28 10.30 21.35 -33.99
N LEU A 29 10.35 21.70 -35.29
CA LEU A 29 11.56 21.57 -36.09
C LEU A 29 12.67 22.52 -35.60
N VAL A 30 12.34 23.75 -35.26
CA VAL A 30 13.28 24.72 -34.67
C VAL A 30 13.84 24.20 -33.35
N LEU A 31 13.00 23.62 -32.50
CA LEU A 31 13.44 23.07 -31.19
C LEU A 31 14.40 21.88 -31.39
N VAL A 32 14.10 20.98 -32.33
CA VAL A 32 14.96 19.84 -32.65
C VAL A 32 16.32 20.31 -33.22
N VAL A 33 16.31 21.31 -34.10
CA VAL A 33 17.57 21.88 -34.65
C VAL A 33 18.39 22.53 -33.54
N LEU A 34 17.77 23.27 -32.62
CA LEU A 34 18.47 23.88 -31.50
C LEU A 34 19.10 22.84 -30.56
N VAL A 35 18.39 21.74 -30.27
CA VAL A 35 18.93 20.65 -29.46
C VAL A 35 20.10 19.96 -30.13
N ILE A 36 20.04 19.71 -31.45
CA ILE A 36 21.15 19.12 -32.19
C ILE A 36 22.36 20.06 -32.22
N PHE A 37 22.11 21.37 -32.40
CA PHE A 37 23.18 22.37 -32.42
C PHE A 37 23.88 22.52 -31.06
N THR A 38 23.14 22.53 -29.96
CA THR A 38 23.72 22.53 -28.62
C THR A 38 24.53 21.26 -28.34
N PHE A 39 24.09 20.11 -28.82
CA PHE A 39 24.83 18.84 -28.68
C PHE A 39 26.14 18.85 -29.48
N LEU A 40 26.11 19.41 -30.68
CA LEU A 40 27.30 19.56 -31.52
C LEU A 40 28.31 20.55 -30.92
N ILE A 41 27.84 21.66 -30.36
CA ILE A 41 28.72 22.65 -29.70
C ILE A 41 29.36 22.01 -28.46
N LEU A 42 28.62 21.28 -27.61
CA LEU A 42 29.12 20.60 -26.44
C LEU A 42 30.14 19.49 -26.81
N SER A 43 29.89 18.77 -27.91
CA SER A 43 30.80 17.75 -28.43
C SER A 43 32.12 18.35 -28.97
N LEU A 44 32.04 19.49 -29.66
CA LEU A 44 33.22 20.23 -30.10
C LEU A 44 34.01 20.81 -28.92
N TRP A 45 33.33 21.34 -27.93
CA TRP A 45 33.96 21.88 -26.71
C TRP A 45 34.67 20.79 -25.89
N SER A 46 34.08 19.59 -25.78
CA SER A 46 34.69 18.46 -25.10
C SER A 46 35.98 17.98 -25.80
N ARG A 47 36.03 18.06 -27.13
CA ARG A 47 37.23 17.71 -27.92
C ARG A 47 38.37 18.73 -27.78
N THR A 48 38.02 20.01 -27.65
CA THR A 48 39.02 21.08 -27.47
C THR A 48 39.58 21.15 -26.05
N LEU A 49 38.85 20.69 -25.04
CA LEU A 49 39.28 20.66 -23.65
C LEU A 49 39.98 19.35 -23.22
N GLY A 50 40.16 18.38 -24.14
CA GLY A 50 40.82 17.11 -23.82
C GLY A 50 40.07 16.27 -22.75
N LEU A 51 38.82 16.62 -22.44
CA LEU A 51 38.00 15.85 -21.52
C LEU A 51 37.51 14.59 -22.28
N LYS A 52 38.03 13.42 -21.91
CA LYS A 52 37.40 12.16 -22.29
C LYS A 52 35.98 12.18 -21.73
N LEU A 53 34.98 12.16 -22.61
CA LEU A 53 33.61 11.82 -22.23
C LEU A 53 33.69 10.47 -21.50
N PRO A 54 33.07 10.31 -20.33
CA PRO A 54 32.90 8.98 -19.77
C PRO A 54 32.18 8.15 -20.84
N GLU A 55 32.75 6.99 -21.17
CA GLU A 55 32.08 5.95 -21.94
C GLU A 55 30.69 5.80 -21.36
N SER A 56 29.69 5.69 -22.25
CA SER A 56 28.29 5.55 -21.90
C SER A 56 28.13 4.82 -20.59
N VAL A 57 27.65 5.53 -19.57
CA VAL A 57 27.17 4.90 -18.36
C VAL A 57 26.01 4.03 -18.81
N GLU A 58 26.25 2.75 -19.02
CA GLU A 58 25.21 1.76 -18.99
C GLU A 58 24.50 2.01 -17.66
N ILE A 59 23.25 2.42 -17.75
CA ILE A 59 22.35 2.47 -16.61
C ILE A 59 22.23 1.00 -16.20
N ASN A 60 23.12 0.59 -15.29
CA ASN A 60 23.04 -0.70 -14.65
C ASN A 60 21.63 -0.77 -14.05
N LYS A 61 20.82 -1.64 -14.63
CA LYS A 61 19.62 -2.13 -13.97
C LYS A 61 20.04 -2.50 -12.56
N PRO A 62 19.30 -2.11 -11.52
CA PRO A 62 19.65 -2.47 -10.16
C PRO A 62 19.86 -3.98 -10.14
N GLU A 63 21.08 -4.40 -9.83
CA GLU A 63 21.39 -5.79 -9.59
C GLU A 63 20.55 -6.25 -8.41
N PHE A 64 19.48 -6.95 -8.73
CA PHE A 64 18.90 -7.87 -7.78
C PHE A 64 20.02 -8.85 -7.40
N PHE A 65 20.33 -8.96 -6.13
CA PHE A 65 21.26 -9.91 -5.55
C PHE A 65 21.05 -11.29 -6.20
N GLN A 66 21.82 -11.58 -7.25
CA GLN A 66 22.03 -12.93 -7.74
C GLN A 66 23.19 -13.51 -6.94
N PHE A 67 22.85 -14.40 -6.02
CA PHE A 67 23.87 -15.32 -5.48
C PHE A 67 24.39 -16.16 -6.64
N GLN A 68 25.60 -15.83 -7.13
CA GLN A 68 26.32 -16.67 -8.07
C GLN A 68 26.84 -17.91 -7.34
N ALA A 69 26.21 -19.04 -7.58
CA ALA A 69 26.84 -20.33 -7.35
C ALA A 69 27.95 -20.52 -8.41
N LYS A 70 29.22 -20.52 -7.99
CA LYS A 70 30.33 -20.98 -8.83
C LYS A 70 30.17 -22.47 -9.10
N GLY A 71 29.73 -22.82 -10.30
CA GLY A 71 29.67 -24.19 -10.80
C GLY A 71 29.70 -24.17 -12.33
N ASN A 72 30.65 -24.85 -12.94
CA ASN A 72 30.88 -24.96 -14.37
C ASN A 72 29.61 -25.40 -15.12
N PRO A 73 29.26 -24.79 -16.27
CA PRO A 73 28.08 -25.20 -17.02
C PRO A 73 28.37 -26.40 -17.88
N ASN A 74 27.67 -27.52 -17.58
CA ASN A 74 27.52 -28.64 -18.50
C ASN A 74 26.31 -28.34 -19.39
N PRO A 75 26.38 -28.43 -20.75
CA PRO A 75 25.38 -27.85 -21.65
C PRO A 75 24.14 -28.69 -21.93
N ASP A 76 23.77 -29.62 -21.07
CA ASP A 76 22.64 -30.52 -21.36
C ASP A 76 21.69 -30.74 -20.17
N SER A 77 20.96 -29.68 -19.77
CA SER A 77 19.72 -29.87 -19.02
C SER A 77 18.87 -28.58 -19.00
N ARG A 78 18.02 -28.38 -20.00
CA ARG A 78 16.91 -27.41 -19.92
C ARG A 78 15.80 -27.94 -19.00
N LYS A 79 16.12 -28.24 -17.73
CA LYS A 79 15.16 -28.37 -16.65
C LYS A 79 15.18 -27.06 -15.89
N ARG A 80 14.20 -26.18 -16.10
CA ARG A 80 13.93 -25.03 -15.25
C ARG A 80 13.68 -25.58 -13.85
N HIS A 81 14.63 -25.36 -12.93
CA HIS A 81 14.39 -25.62 -11.52
C HIS A 81 13.28 -24.68 -11.04
N PRO A 82 12.31 -25.16 -10.24
CA PRO A 82 11.38 -24.29 -9.56
C PRO A 82 12.13 -23.28 -8.67
N PRO A 83 11.58 -22.09 -8.42
CA PRO A 83 12.25 -21.08 -7.59
C PRO A 83 12.69 -21.70 -6.27
N TYR A 84 13.94 -21.53 -5.93
CA TYR A 84 14.60 -22.10 -4.76
C TYR A 84 13.98 -21.49 -3.50
N TYR A 85 12.94 -22.12 -2.96
CA TYR A 85 12.54 -21.90 -1.58
C TYR A 85 13.57 -22.63 -0.70
N SER A 86 14.53 -21.89 -0.16
CA SER A 86 15.34 -22.37 0.95
C SER A 86 14.37 -22.78 2.06
N SER A 87 14.39 -24.04 2.44
CA SER A 87 13.58 -24.53 3.56
C SER A 87 13.95 -23.66 4.78
N PRO A 88 12.99 -22.94 5.40
CA PRO A 88 13.27 -22.22 6.62
C PRO A 88 13.79 -23.23 7.65
N GLU A 89 14.87 -22.92 8.33
CA GLU A 89 15.37 -23.76 9.42
C GLU A 89 14.23 -24.02 10.40
N ILE A 90 14.01 -25.32 10.72
CA ILE A 90 12.98 -25.76 11.66
C ILE A 90 13.35 -25.16 13.02
N GLY A 91 12.78 -24.01 13.38
CA GLY A 91 13.04 -23.33 14.65
C GLY A 91 12.92 -21.80 14.64
N SER A 92 13.11 -21.16 13.48
CA SER A 92 12.88 -19.71 13.38
C SER A 92 11.37 -19.42 13.29
N GLY A 93 10.83 -18.70 14.25
CA GLY A 93 9.46 -18.19 14.20
C GLY A 93 9.29 -17.16 13.08
N PRO A 94 8.09 -16.61 12.89
CA PRO A 94 7.79 -15.68 11.79
C PRO A 94 8.35 -14.26 12.01
N TYR A 95 9.36 -14.09 12.86
CA TYR A 95 9.99 -12.81 13.17
C TYR A 95 11.44 -12.83 12.69
N HIS A 96 11.92 -11.71 12.14
CA HIS A 96 13.35 -11.57 11.82
C HIS A 96 14.21 -11.66 13.07
N ASN A 97 13.81 -11.02 14.16
CA ASN A 97 14.44 -11.11 15.47
C ASN A 97 13.42 -10.81 16.57
N TRP A 98 12.86 -11.87 17.17
CA TRP A 98 11.85 -11.73 18.22
C TRP A 98 12.40 -11.05 19.49
N GLU A 99 13.62 -11.37 19.90
CA GLU A 99 14.20 -10.87 21.16
C GLU A 99 14.41 -9.36 21.08
N LEU A 100 15.03 -8.89 19.99
CA LEU A 100 15.22 -7.46 19.75
C LEU A 100 13.88 -6.73 19.64
N PHE A 101 12.96 -7.27 18.84
CA PHE A 101 11.63 -6.70 18.70
C PHE A 101 10.91 -6.58 20.04
N ALA A 102 10.91 -7.65 20.86
CA ALA A 102 10.22 -7.65 22.15
C ALA A 102 10.86 -6.69 23.16
N ALA A 103 12.18 -6.50 23.11
CA ALA A 103 12.86 -5.53 23.96
C ALA A 103 12.53 -4.09 23.57
N GLU A 104 12.69 -3.73 22.29
CA GLU A 104 12.38 -2.38 21.79
C GLU A 104 10.88 -2.05 21.83
N TYR A 105 10.02 -3.06 21.67
CA TYR A 105 8.58 -2.88 21.82
C TYR A 105 8.20 -2.50 23.25
N ARG A 106 8.85 -3.07 24.27
CA ARG A 106 8.63 -2.68 25.67
C ARG A 106 9.12 -1.26 25.93
N ASP A 107 10.27 -0.89 25.36
CA ASP A 107 10.81 0.46 25.42
C ASP A 107 9.83 1.48 24.80
N MET A 108 9.29 1.17 23.63
CA MET A 108 8.24 1.96 22.99
C MET A 108 7.01 2.15 23.90
N LEU A 109 6.51 1.08 24.52
CA LEU A 109 5.31 1.16 25.38
C LEU A 109 5.52 2.08 26.58
N GLN A 110 6.74 2.17 27.10
CA GLN A 110 7.08 3.01 28.24
C GLN A 110 7.30 4.47 27.85
N ASN A 111 7.90 4.71 26.70
CA ASN A 111 8.47 6.01 26.37
C ASN A 111 7.76 6.76 25.24
N LEU A 112 7.11 6.06 24.27
CA LEU A 112 6.49 6.73 23.14
C LEU A 112 5.36 7.67 23.60
N LYS A 113 5.49 8.95 23.22
CA LYS A 113 4.47 9.98 23.40
C LYS A 113 4.10 10.59 22.05
N ILE A 114 2.80 10.74 21.82
CA ILE A 114 2.22 11.29 20.60
C ILE A 114 1.31 12.45 20.99
N PHE A 115 1.60 13.63 20.47
CA PHE A 115 0.70 14.77 20.59
C PHE A 115 -0.29 14.75 19.41
N VAL A 116 -1.57 14.93 19.70
CA VAL A 116 -2.61 15.04 18.68
C VAL A 116 -2.96 16.51 18.54
N TYR A 117 -2.72 17.08 17.33
CA TYR A 117 -3.10 18.45 17.11
C TYR A 117 -4.59 18.67 17.32
N PRO A 118 -4.98 19.76 17.95
CA PRO A 118 -6.40 20.11 18.09
C PRO A 118 -7.00 20.32 16.70
N ASP A 119 -8.27 20.04 16.60
CA ASP A 119 -9.03 20.47 15.43
C ASP A 119 -9.04 22.01 15.41
N VAL A 120 -8.37 22.57 14.43
CA VAL A 120 -8.25 24.03 14.27
C VAL A 120 -9.61 24.67 13.93
N SER A 121 -10.62 23.86 13.66
CA SER A 121 -12.01 24.30 13.49
C SER A 121 -12.82 24.27 14.78
N MET A 122 -12.29 23.67 15.86
CA MET A 122 -13.06 23.42 17.11
C MET A 122 -13.34 24.69 17.93
N ASN A 123 -12.71 25.79 17.65
CA ASN A 123 -13.15 27.07 18.25
C ASN A 123 -14.53 27.52 17.70
N ASN A 124 -15.11 26.77 16.80
CA ASN A 124 -16.42 27.00 16.21
C ASN A 124 -17.13 25.67 15.98
N GLU A 125 -17.99 25.23 16.91
CA GLU A 125 -18.82 24.02 16.78
C GLU A 125 -19.65 24.00 15.49
N SER A 126 -19.79 25.14 14.83
CA SER A 126 -20.47 25.34 13.54
C SER A 126 -19.57 25.18 12.33
N SER A 127 -18.28 24.76 12.50
CA SER A 127 -17.42 24.55 11.32
C SER A 127 -17.95 23.45 10.42
N PRO A 128 -18.15 23.71 9.11
CA PRO A 128 -18.61 22.69 8.18
C PRO A 128 -17.61 21.52 8.06
N PHE A 129 -16.35 21.70 8.50
CA PHE A 129 -15.28 20.72 8.41
C PHE A 129 -15.05 19.88 9.68
N ALA A 130 -15.81 20.09 10.76
CA ALA A 130 -15.64 19.34 12.02
C ALA A 130 -15.61 17.81 11.80
N ARG A 131 -16.46 17.28 10.91
CA ARG A 131 -16.51 15.85 10.59
C ARG A 131 -15.23 15.28 9.95
N VAL A 132 -14.37 16.13 9.37
CA VAL A 132 -13.08 15.71 8.80
C VAL A 132 -12.11 15.30 9.90
N PHE A 133 -12.23 15.92 11.08
CA PHE A 133 -11.34 15.71 12.21
C PHE A 133 -11.91 14.74 13.27
N LEU A 134 -13.23 14.60 13.34
CA LEU A 134 -13.86 13.71 14.31
C LEU A 134 -13.70 12.23 13.91
N PRO A 135 -13.50 11.33 14.86
CA PRO A 135 -13.61 9.91 14.59
C PRO A 135 -15.01 9.55 14.13
N HIS A 136 -15.15 8.52 13.28
CA HIS A 136 -16.46 8.03 12.87
C HIS A 136 -17.23 7.56 14.12
N PRO A 137 -18.52 7.92 14.30
CA PRO A 137 -19.28 7.57 15.50
C PRO A 137 -19.33 6.07 15.77
N ASP A 138 -19.55 5.27 14.74
CA ASP A 138 -19.42 3.81 14.77
C ASP A 138 -18.17 3.38 13.98
N PRO A 139 -17.07 2.99 14.65
CA PRO A 139 -15.86 2.56 13.96
C PRO A 139 -16.04 1.25 13.19
N PHE A 140 -17.08 0.47 13.47
CA PHE A 140 -17.37 -0.79 12.78
C PHE A 140 -18.48 -0.67 11.72
N ASP A 141 -18.93 0.53 11.38
CA ASP A 141 -19.91 0.72 10.30
C ASP A 141 -19.39 0.10 8.99
N PRO A 142 -20.10 -0.87 8.40
CA PRO A 142 -19.72 -1.49 7.15
C PRO A 142 -19.52 -0.51 5.99
N LYS A 143 -20.15 0.67 6.05
CA LYS A 143 -20.00 1.73 5.04
C LYS A 143 -18.59 2.31 4.98
N ILE A 144 -17.80 2.23 6.05
CA ILE A 144 -16.41 2.64 6.07
C ILE A 144 -15.58 1.75 5.11
N GLY A 145 -15.93 0.47 5.02
CA GLY A 145 -15.39 -0.47 4.04
C GLY A 145 -13.86 -0.56 4.07
N ASN A 146 -13.22 -0.30 2.94
CA ASN A 146 -11.77 -0.37 2.75
C ASN A 146 -10.96 0.65 3.59
N TYR A 147 -11.61 1.64 4.17
CA TYR A 147 -10.97 2.74 4.92
C TYR A 147 -11.06 2.53 6.44
N PHE A 148 -11.55 1.38 6.86
CA PHE A 148 -11.70 1.02 8.26
C PHE A 148 -10.41 1.19 9.06
N SER A 149 -9.27 0.79 8.50
CA SER A 149 -7.97 0.88 9.20
C SER A 149 -7.59 2.31 9.58
N GLU A 150 -7.90 3.31 8.74
CA GLU A 150 -7.71 4.73 9.04
C GLU A 150 -8.56 5.18 10.24
N HIS A 151 -9.83 4.79 10.25
CA HIS A 151 -10.76 5.18 11.31
C HIS A 151 -10.45 4.49 12.64
N VAL A 152 -10.21 3.17 12.62
CA VAL A 152 -9.97 2.43 13.86
C VAL A 152 -8.61 2.78 14.47
N PHE A 153 -7.60 3.12 13.67
CA PHE A 153 -6.32 3.62 14.19
C PHE A 153 -6.54 4.89 15.02
N LYS A 154 -7.28 5.86 14.51
CA LYS A 154 -7.59 7.09 15.23
C LYS A 154 -8.34 6.82 16.54
N HIS A 155 -9.35 5.94 16.51
CA HIS A 155 -10.05 5.51 17.72
C HIS A 155 -9.13 4.85 18.75
N ALA A 156 -8.23 3.97 18.30
CA ALA A 156 -7.29 3.29 19.15
C ALA A 156 -6.27 4.27 19.75
N LEU A 157 -5.73 5.19 18.93
CA LEU A 157 -4.78 6.21 19.40
C LEU A 157 -5.37 7.05 20.52
N LEU A 158 -6.58 7.59 20.34
CA LEU A 158 -7.23 8.45 21.33
C LEU A 158 -7.59 7.72 22.64
N ARG A 159 -7.57 6.38 22.63
CA ARG A 159 -7.81 5.52 23.82
C ARG A 159 -6.54 4.86 24.35
N SER A 160 -5.41 5.12 23.73
CA SER A 160 -4.12 4.56 24.14
C SER A 160 -3.45 5.44 25.21
N SER A 161 -2.50 4.86 25.94
CA SER A 161 -1.61 5.57 26.85
C SER A 161 -0.49 6.35 26.12
N LEU A 162 -0.44 6.29 24.80
CA LEU A 162 0.60 6.95 24.00
C LEU A 162 0.31 8.44 23.78
N VAL A 163 -0.93 8.89 23.94
CA VAL A 163 -1.29 10.30 23.78
C VAL A 163 -0.83 11.11 24.99
N THR A 164 -0.16 12.24 24.71
CA THR A 164 0.21 13.25 25.69
C THR A 164 -0.54 14.56 25.45
N GLN A 165 -0.82 15.29 26.54
CA GLN A 165 -1.32 16.68 26.48
C GLN A 165 -0.18 17.70 26.48
N HIS A 166 1.06 17.26 26.68
CA HIS A 166 2.28 18.06 26.74
C HIS A 166 3.06 17.88 25.46
N PRO A 167 2.92 18.81 24.49
CA PRO A 167 3.56 18.66 23.17
C PRO A 167 5.09 18.67 23.24
N GLU A 168 5.67 19.27 24.27
CA GLU A 168 7.13 19.29 24.51
C GLU A 168 7.71 17.91 24.87
N GLU A 169 6.87 16.98 25.34
CA GLU A 169 7.27 15.58 25.62
C GLU A 169 7.06 14.66 24.41
N ALA A 170 6.41 15.16 23.35
CA ALA A 170 6.01 14.31 22.24
C ALA A 170 7.21 13.89 21.39
N HIS A 171 7.21 12.63 20.98
CA HIS A 171 8.12 12.11 19.96
C HIS A 171 7.57 12.31 18.56
N PHE A 172 6.23 12.30 18.43
CA PHE A 172 5.53 12.48 17.17
C PHE A 172 4.26 13.31 17.34
N PHE A 173 3.90 14.00 16.25
CA PHE A 173 2.75 14.89 16.16
C PHE A 173 1.74 14.35 15.15
N PHE A 174 0.56 14.00 15.59
CA PHE A 174 -0.49 13.47 14.74
C PHE A 174 -1.36 14.59 14.17
N MET A 175 -1.48 14.61 12.85
CA MET A 175 -2.38 15.49 12.10
C MET A 175 -3.71 14.75 11.87
N PRO A 176 -4.79 15.03 12.63
CA PRO A 176 -5.94 14.13 12.77
C PRO A 176 -6.98 14.22 11.65
N PHE A 177 -6.69 14.80 10.51
CA PHE A 177 -7.62 14.85 9.39
C PHE A 177 -7.85 13.48 8.76
N SER A 178 -9.07 13.22 8.28
CA SER A 178 -9.45 11.99 7.57
C SER A 178 -9.64 12.24 6.08
N ILE A 179 -8.82 11.61 5.27
CA ILE A 179 -8.93 11.67 3.79
C ILE A 179 -10.24 11.06 3.32
N ASN A 180 -10.69 9.97 3.94
CA ASN A 180 -11.97 9.36 3.60
C ASN A 180 -13.15 10.29 3.92
N ALA A 181 -13.12 10.98 5.07
CA ALA A 181 -14.14 11.96 5.42
C ALA A 181 -14.15 13.15 4.44
N MET A 182 -12.98 13.64 4.03
CA MET A 182 -12.86 14.69 3.00
C MET A 182 -13.46 14.24 1.67
N ARG A 183 -13.15 13.01 1.22
CA ARG A 183 -13.63 12.47 -0.05
C ARG A 183 -15.16 12.39 -0.11
N ASN A 184 -15.80 12.19 1.03
CA ASN A 184 -17.25 12.12 1.18
C ASN A 184 -17.87 13.48 1.57
N HIS A 185 -17.07 14.55 1.68
CA HIS A 185 -17.55 15.87 2.07
C HIS A 185 -17.97 16.68 0.84
N PRO A 186 -19.14 17.36 0.83
CA PRO A 186 -19.65 18.09 -0.34
C PRO A 186 -18.68 19.13 -0.90
N LEU A 187 -17.90 19.79 -0.04
CA LEU A 187 -16.97 20.86 -0.42
C LEU A 187 -15.53 20.38 -0.69
N LEU A 188 -15.18 19.13 -0.33
CA LEU A 188 -13.79 18.63 -0.37
C LEU A 188 -13.60 17.38 -1.24
N HIS A 189 -14.62 16.91 -1.94
CA HIS A 189 -14.64 15.62 -2.62
C HIS A 189 -13.63 15.45 -3.77
N SER A 190 -13.08 16.53 -4.32
CA SER A 190 -12.10 16.49 -5.42
C SER A 190 -10.66 16.35 -4.89
N GLU A 191 -9.76 15.75 -5.68
CA GLU A 191 -8.35 15.62 -5.34
C GLU A 191 -7.69 16.99 -5.11
N SER A 192 -8.06 17.97 -5.94
CA SER A 192 -7.53 19.33 -5.82
C SER A 192 -8.02 20.05 -4.57
N SER A 193 -9.30 19.89 -4.17
CA SER A 193 -9.82 20.51 -2.95
C SER A 193 -9.24 19.86 -1.70
N ILE A 194 -9.08 18.52 -1.70
CA ILE A 194 -8.43 17.80 -0.60
C ILE A 194 -6.99 18.28 -0.42
N SER A 195 -6.19 18.31 -1.50
CA SER A 195 -4.80 18.75 -1.39
C SER A 195 -4.65 20.22 -1.01
N SER A 196 -5.59 21.08 -1.43
CA SER A 196 -5.62 22.49 -0.98
C SER A 196 -5.95 22.60 0.51
N PHE A 197 -6.94 21.84 0.98
CA PHE A 197 -7.33 21.84 2.39
C PHE A 197 -6.18 21.34 3.28
N VAL A 198 -5.54 20.23 2.90
CA VAL A 198 -4.40 19.67 3.65
C VAL A 198 -3.23 20.66 3.68
N ALA A 199 -2.94 21.34 2.55
CA ALA A 199 -1.88 22.35 2.51
C ALA A 199 -2.19 23.55 3.42
N GLN A 200 -3.43 24.07 3.40
CA GLN A 200 -3.87 25.16 4.25
C GLN A 200 -3.82 24.77 5.75
N TYR A 201 -4.31 23.57 6.07
CA TYR A 201 -4.24 23.03 7.43
C TYR A 201 -2.80 22.93 7.92
N THR A 202 -1.90 22.37 7.11
CA THR A 202 -0.47 22.25 7.48
C THR A 202 0.20 23.60 7.66
N SER A 203 -0.06 24.55 6.75
CA SER A 203 0.46 25.93 6.88
C SER A 203 -0.04 26.61 8.15
N ARG A 204 -1.29 26.37 8.55
CA ARG A 204 -1.83 26.90 9.79
C ARG A 204 -1.16 26.26 11.02
N ILE A 205 -0.97 24.93 11.04
CA ILE A 205 -0.20 24.25 12.10
C ILE A 205 1.20 24.86 12.23
N SER A 206 1.88 25.13 11.14
CA SER A 206 3.23 25.69 11.16
C SER A 206 3.29 27.15 11.68
N LEU A 207 2.18 27.89 11.61
CA LEU A 207 2.07 29.24 12.13
C LEU A 207 1.65 29.26 13.61
N GLU A 208 0.75 28.37 14.01
CA GLU A 208 0.18 28.35 15.37
C GLU A 208 1.04 27.56 16.37
N PHE A 209 1.82 26.58 15.89
CA PHE A 209 2.61 25.68 16.74
C PHE A 209 4.08 25.66 16.30
N GLN A 210 4.98 25.94 17.24
CA GLN A 210 6.43 25.95 16.99
C GLN A 210 7.01 24.57 16.61
N PHE A 211 6.31 23.47 16.95
CA PHE A 211 6.82 22.10 16.79
C PHE A 211 7.00 21.69 15.33
N TRP A 212 6.13 22.15 14.43
CA TRP A 212 6.30 21.93 13.00
C TRP A 212 7.65 22.49 12.50
N ASN A 213 7.97 23.70 12.89
CA ASN A 213 9.17 24.38 12.42
C ASN A 213 10.45 23.82 13.03
N ALA A 214 10.38 23.23 14.23
CA ALA A 214 11.51 22.61 14.90
C ALA A 214 12.10 21.41 14.16
N SER A 215 11.26 20.64 13.45
CA SER A 215 11.65 19.43 12.71
C SER A 215 11.43 19.56 11.19
N GLY A 216 10.90 20.71 10.72
CA GLY A 216 10.42 20.84 9.34
C GLY A 216 9.30 19.84 8.99
N GLY A 217 8.62 19.28 10.00
CA GLY A 217 7.56 18.31 9.86
C GLY A 217 8.02 16.83 9.86
N ALA A 218 9.31 16.53 10.09
CA ALA A 218 9.84 15.17 10.00
C ALA A 218 9.32 14.21 11.11
N ASP A 219 8.89 14.75 12.24
CA ASP A 219 8.25 14.04 13.35
C ASP A 219 6.71 14.10 13.30
N HIS A 220 6.15 14.63 12.22
CA HIS A 220 4.71 14.69 12.01
C HIS A 220 4.23 13.53 11.17
N PHE A 221 3.00 13.07 11.42
CA PHE A 221 2.40 12.00 10.62
C PHE A 221 0.89 12.18 10.42
N TYR A 222 0.40 11.55 9.35
CA TYR A 222 -1.01 11.50 9.00
C TYR A 222 -1.39 10.15 8.40
N LEU A 223 -2.71 9.86 8.35
CA LEU A 223 -3.25 8.60 7.84
C LEU A 223 -3.86 8.79 6.46
N CYS A 224 -3.67 7.83 5.57
CA CYS A 224 -4.35 7.81 4.29
C CYS A 224 -4.52 6.38 3.73
N CYS A 225 -5.69 5.78 3.91
CA CYS A 225 -6.01 4.50 3.29
C CYS A 225 -6.70 4.65 1.92
N HIS A 226 -7.18 5.84 1.59
CA HIS A 226 -7.76 6.13 0.27
C HIS A 226 -6.67 6.48 -0.73
N SER A 227 -6.79 6.01 -1.99
CA SER A 227 -5.85 6.31 -3.07
C SER A 227 -5.60 7.81 -3.29
N VAL A 228 -6.64 8.63 -3.13
CA VAL A 228 -6.56 10.10 -3.18
C VAL A 228 -5.62 10.67 -2.10
N GLY A 229 -5.43 9.96 -0.99
CA GLY A 229 -4.59 10.40 0.12
C GLY A 229 -3.12 10.57 -0.24
N ARG A 230 -2.65 9.86 -1.26
CA ARG A 230 -1.27 10.01 -1.74
C ARG A 230 -1.00 11.39 -2.28
N ASP A 231 -1.95 11.94 -3.03
CA ASP A 231 -1.84 13.28 -3.60
C ASP A 231 -2.32 14.39 -2.64
N ALA A 232 -2.87 14.00 -1.48
CA ALA A 232 -3.32 14.96 -0.48
C ALA A 232 -2.19 15.89 0.01
N ALA A 233 -0.98 15.38 0.15
CA ALA A 233 0.20 16.17 0.53
C ALA A 233 0.86 16.93 -0.64
N SER A 234 0.39 16.75 -1.88
CA SER A 234 1.10 17.24 -3.10
C SER A 234 1.30 18.74 -3.15
N LYS A 235 0.40 19.53 -2.57
CA LYS A 235 0.45 21.00 -2.59
C LYS A 235 1.26 21.63 -1.44
N HIS A 236 1.75 20.83 -0.50
CA HIS A 236 2.60 21.31 0.60
C HIS A 236 3.93 20.56 0.61
N LEU A 237 4.99 21.20 0.15
CA LEU A 237 6.26 20.54 -0.14
C LEU A 237 6.90 19.89 1.09
N ALA A 238 6.94 20.58 2.22
CA ALA A 238 7.50 20.02 3.47
C ALA A 238 6.67 18.85 3.99
N LEU A 239 5.33 18.93 3.96
CA LEU A 239 4.47 17.81 4.35
C LEU A 239 4.75 16.56 3.48
N ARG A 240 4.82 16.75 2.17
CA ARG A 240 5.09 15.68 1.22
C ARG A 240 6.45 15.01 1.43
N ASN A 241 7.49 15.80 1.64
CA ASN A 241 8.85 15.33 1.67
C ASN A 241 9.25 14.78 3.06
N ASN A 242 8.79 15.44 4.14
CA ASN A 242 9.28 15.20 5.48
C ASN A 242 8.31 14.39 6.35
N ALA A 243 7.00 14.71 6.33
CA ALA A 243 6.05 14.05 7.21
C ALA A 243 5.83 12.57 6.84
N ILE A 244 5.61 11.75 7.86
CA ILE A 244 5.37 10.31 7.71
C ILE A 244 3.94 10.07 7.24
N GLN A 245 3.79 9.43 6.10
CA GLN A 245 2.51 8.95 5.61
C GLN A 245 2.26 7.51 6.09
N ILE A 246 1.22 7.30 6.89
CA ILE A 246 0.76 5.95 7.25
C ILE A 246 -0.32 5.56 6.26
N THR A 247 -0.03 4.64 5.35
CA THR A 247 -0.90 4.33 4.21
C THR A 247 -1.20 2.85 4.05
N CYS A 248 -2.44 2.54 3.62
CA CYS A 248 -2.80 1.17 3.23
C CYS A 248 -2.23 0.77 1.87
N SER A 249 -1.96 1.73 0.98
CA SER A 249 -1.49 1.47 -0.38
C SER A 249 0.01 1.76 -0.52
N SER A 250 0.81 0.97 0.18
CA SER A 250 2.26 1.06 0.21
C SER A 250 2.89 0.31 -0.98
N SER A 251 3.60 1.02 -1.85
CA SER A 251 4.25 0.41 -3.01
C SER A 251 5.54 1.12 -3.37
N TYR A 252 6.61 0.36 -3.55
CA TYR A 252 7.93 0.87 -3.94
C TYR A 252 7.93 1.66 -5.26
N PHE A 253 6.97 1.39 -6.15
CA PHE A 253 6.82 2.09 -7.43
C PHE A 253 5.73 3.14 -7.44
N GLN A 254 5.17 3.44 -6.28
CA GLN A 254 4.13 4.42 -6.19
C GLN A 254 4.73 5.81 -5.94
N ARG A 255 4.40 6.75 -6.82
CA ARG A 255 4.73 8.15 -6.62
C ARG A 255 4.25 8.60 -5.23
N LEU A 256 5.08 9.35 -4.53
CA LEU A 256 4.81 9.90 -3.20
C LEU A 256 4.72 8.86 -2.06
N TYR A 257 5.27 7.65 -2.25
CA TYR A 257 5.54 6.69 -1.19
C TYR A 257 7.04 6.48 -1.04
N THR A 258 7.54 6.56 0.17
CA THR A 258 8.96 6.41 0.50
C THR A 258 9.10 5.39 1.62
N ALA A 259 9.50 4.17 1.30
CA ALA A 259 9.43 3.01 2.21
C ALA A 259 10.18 3.20 3.54
N HIS A 260 11.33 3.89 3.56
CA HIS A 260 12.08 4.13 4.80
C HIS A 260 11.46 5.24 5.68
N LYS A 261 10.63 6.13 5.10
CA LYS A 261 9.94 7.22 5.79
C LYS A 261 8.50 6.81 6.13
N ASP A 262 7.76 6.35 5.15
CA ASP A 262 6.33 6.07 5.27
C ASP A 262 6.07 4.69 5.91
N ILE A 263 4.84 4.43 6.32
CA ILE A 263 4.46 3.21 7.02
C ILE A 263 3.34 2.50 6.28
N ALA A 264 3.57 1.22 6.00
CA ALA A 264 2.56 0.31 5.45
C ALA A 264 1.54 -0.11 6.53
N LEU A 265 0.26 0.26 6.35
CA LEU A 265 -0.82 -0.05 7.26
C LEU A 265 -1.63 -1.25 6.76
N PRO A 266 -1.90 -2.29 7.60
CA PRO A 266 -2.77 -3.39 7.21
C PRO A 266 -4.17 -2.91 6.84
N GLN A 267 -4.60 -3.14 5.60
CA GLN A 267 -5.97 -2.84 5.20
C GLN A 267 -6.91 -3.94 5.67
N VAL A 268 -7.96 -3.57 6.38
CA VAL A 268 -9.00 -4.51 6.83
C VAL A 268 -10.40 -3.95 6.57
N TRP A 269 -11.38 -4.86 6.51
CA TRP A 269 -12.79 -4.51 6.56
C TRP A 269 -13.32 -4.56 8.00
N PRO A 270 -14.32 -3.74 8.36
CA PRO A 270 -15.01 -3.82 9.66
C PRO A 270 -15.75 -5.16 9.77
N ARG A 271 -15.18 -6.09 10.51
CA ARG A 271 -15.73 -7.44 10.71
C ARG A 271 -15.54 -7.86 12.15
N GLN A 272 -16.50 -8.62 12.67
CA GLN A 272 -16.35 -9.28 13.98
C GLN A 272 -15.28 -10.38 13.90
N TYR A 273 -14.53 -10.58 14.97
CA TYR A 273 -13.50 -11.60 15.06
C TYR A 273 -14.10 -12.98 15.30
N GLU A 274 -13.70 -13.94 14.48
CA GLU A 274 -13.91 -15.35 14.77
C GLU A 274 -12.76 -15.87 15.62
N GLN A 275 -13.09 -16.54 16.73
CA GLN A 275 -12.08 -17.08 17.64
C GLN A 275 -11.53 -18.42 17.12
N VAL A 276 -12.38 -19.26 16.54
CA VAL A 276 -12.03 -20.60 16.09
C VAL A 276 -11.72 -20.62 14.59
N LEU A 277 -10.58 -21.19 14.24
CA LEU A 277 -10.16 -21.42 12.85
C LEU A 277 -10.46 -22.84 12.41
N ASN A 278 -10.82 -23.02 11.14
CA ASN A 278 -10.84 -24.35 10.56
C ASN A 278 -9.41 -24.91 10.54
N PRO A 279 -9.22 -26.13 11.05
CA PRO A 279 -7.91 -26.77 11.03
C PRO A 279 -7.49 -27.08 9.57
N PRO A 280 -6.20 -27.31 9.32
CA PRO A 280 -5.67 -27.61 7.98
C PRO A 280 -6.39 -28.75 7.27
N GLU A 281 -6.80 -29.78 8.01
CA GLU A 281 -7.46 -30.99 7.48
C GLU A 281 -8.90 -30.74 7.00
N ALA A 282 -9.58 -29.75 7.56
CA ALA A 282 -10.93 -29.35 7.16
C ALA A 282 -10.96 -28.42 5.92
N ARG A 283 -9.80 -28.15 5.32
CA ARG A 283 -9.69 -27.26 4.15
C ARG A 283 -9.64 -28.09 2.87
N ASP A 284 -10.80 -28.27 2.24
CA ASP A 284 -11.03 -29.11 1.07
C ASP A 284 -10.67 -28.48 -0.27
N LYS A 285 -10.51 -27.14 -0.32
CA LYS A 285 -10.09 -26.40 -1.52
C LYS A 285 -8.63 -26.01 -1.46
N LEU A 286 -7.95 -26.10 -2.61
CA LEU A 286 -6.56 -25.67 -2.71
C LEU A 286 -6.47 -24.14 -2.63
N VAL A 287 -7.26 -23.44 -3.45
CA VAL A 287 -7.17 -21.99 -3.63
C VAL A 287 -8.52 -21.31 -3.55
N PHE A 288 -8.56 -20.11 -2.95
CA PHE A 288 -9.70 -19.21 -3.01
C PHE A 288 -9.30 -17.82 -3.54
N PHE A 289 -10.12 -17.31 -4.43
CA PHE A 289 -10.14 -15.92 -4.86
C PHE A 289 -11.56 -15.49 -5.25
N ALA A 290 -12.00 -14.32 -4.77
CA ALA A 290 -13.21 -13.68 -5.27
C ALA A 290 -13.00 -12.16 -5.33
N GLY A 291 -13.30 -11.55 -6.49
CA GLY A 291 -13.10 -10.12 -6.65
C GLY A 291 -13.33 -9.60 -8.05
N ARG A 292 -13.64 -8.31 -8.15
CA ARG A 292 -13.87 -7.63 -9.43
C ARG A 292 -12.64 -7.68 -10.32
N VAL A 293 -12.82 -7.95 -11.60
CA VAL A 293 -11.73 -8.10 -12.58
C VAL A 293 -11.53 -6.87 -13.49
N GLN A 294 -12.50 -5.96 -13.52
CA GLN A 294 -12.57 -4.86 -14.49
C GLN A 294 -11.29 -4.00 -14.53
N ASN A 295 -10.69 -3.76 -13.38
CA ASN A 295 -9.53 -2.87 -13.25
C ASN A 295 -8.20 -3.61 -13.06
N SER A 296 -8.11 -4.88 -13.48
CA SER A 296 -6.91 -5.68 -13.30
C SER A 296 -6.76 -6.75 -14.38
N GLN A 297 -5.82 -6.57 -15.26
CA GLN A 297 -5.50 -7.53 -16.32
C GLN A 297 -5.08 -8.88 -15.72
N ILE A 298 -4.32 -8.85 -14.62
CA ILE A 298 -3.86 -10.06 -13.90
C ILE A 298 -5.02 -10.87 -13.34
N ARG A 299 -6.09 -10.21 -12.86
CA ARG A 299 -7.29 -10.92 -12.39
C ARG A 299 -8.08 -11.53 -13.54
N LYS A 300 -8.10 -10.90 -14.72
CA LYS A 300 -8.71 -11.49 -15.91
C LYS A 300 -7.96 -12.75 -16.32
N GLU A 301 -6.64 -12.67 -16.38
CA GLU A 301 -5.77 -13.81 -16.68
C GLU A 301 -5.96 -14.95 -15.68
N LEU A 302 -5.99 -14.65 -14.37
CA LEU A 302 -6.26 -15.61 -13.32
C LEU A 302 -7.58 -16.37 -13.54
N LEU A 303 -8.66 -15.64 -13.86
CA LEU A 303 -9.95 -16.28 -14.15
C LEU A 303 -9.88 -17.14 -15.39
N THR A 304 -9.37 -16.60 -16.50
CA THR A 304 -9.26 -17.34 -17.76
C THR A 304 -8.55 -18.69 -17.60
N LEU A 305 -7.50 -18.74 -16.76
CA LEU A 305 -6.70 -19.92 -16.57
C LEU A 305 -7.33 -20.92 -15.57
N TRP A 306 -8.01 -20.44 -14.53
CA TRP A 306 -8.27 -21.25 -13.34
C TRP A 306 -9.73 -21.28 -12.85
N GLU A 307 -10.68 -20.54 -13.43
CA GLU A 307 -12.08 -20.54 -12.96
C GLU A 307 -12.79 -21.89 -13.08
N ASN A 308 -12.35 -22.75 -14.01
CA ASN A 308 -12.93 -24.08 -14.26
C ASN A 308 -12.19 -25.22 -13.53
N ASP A 309 -11.12 -24.92 -12.78
CA ASP A 309 -10.41 -25.96 -12.01
C ASP A 309 -11.17 -26.30 -10.72
N THR A 310 -11.58 -27.55 -10.57
CA THR A 310 -12.41 -28.01 -9.46
C THR A 310 -11.73 -27.95 -8.09
N SER A 311 -10.39 -27.93 -8.05
CA SER A 311 -9.62 -27.76 -6.81
C SER A 311 -9.54 -26.30 -6.37
N PHE A 312 -9.86 -25.35 -7.27
CA PHE A 312 -9.87 -23.93 -7.03
C PHE A 312 -11.30 -23.42 -6.80
N SER A 313 -11.41 -22.33 -6.06
CA SER A 313 -12.64 -21.57 -5.85
C SER A 313 -12.36 -20.12 -6.28
N ILE A 314 -12.40 -19.85 -7.59
CA ILE A 314 -12.06 -18.56 -8.20
C ILE A 314 -13.32 -17.96 -8.83
N PHE A 315 -13.65 -16.71 -8.42
CA PHE A 315 -14.88 -16.04 -8.84
C PHE A 315 -14.64 -14.59 -9.27
N SER A 316 -15.29 -14.18 -10.35
CA SER A 316 -15.43 -12.78 -10.70
C SER A 316 -16.53 -12.13 -9.86
N GLY A 317 -16.17 -11.24 -8.95
CA GLY A 317 -17.12 -10.57 -8.05
C GLY A 317 -17.41 -11.38 -6.79
N HIS A 318 -18.68 -11.65 -6.51
CA HIS A 318 -19.13 -12.38 -5.32
C HIS A 318 -19.24 -13.88 -5.61
N PRO A 319 -18.78 -14.76 -4.69
CA PRO A 319 -19.00 -16.18 -4.80
C PRO A 319 -20.47 -16.52 -4.48
N PRO A 320 -20.97 -17.73 -4.93
CA PRO A 320 -22.34 -18.17 -4.67
C PRO A 320 -22.62 -18.65 -3.22
N PHE A 321 -21.66 -18.41 -2.33
CA PHE A 321 -21.72 -18.76 -0.90
C PHE A 321 -21.19 -17.58 -0.07
N PRO A 322 -21.38 -17.56 1.27
CA PRO A 322 -20.84 -16.49 2.11
C PRO A 322 -19.33 -16.32 1.91
N TYR A 323 -18.89 -15.09 1.63
CA TYR A 323 -17.50 -14.76 1.27
C TYR A 323 -16.46 -15.32 2.25
N LYS A 324 -16.77 -15.37 3.55
CA LYS A 324 -15.90 -15.92 4.60
C LYS A 324 -15.64 -17.43 4.43
N GLU A 325 -16.61 -18.17 3.88
CA GLU A 325 -16.47 -19.61 3.71
C GLU A 325 -15.40 -19.97 2.69
N GLY A 326 -15.18 -19.15 1.66
CA GLY A 326 -14.06 -19.32 0.74
C GLY A 326 -12.70 -19.33 1.45
N PHE A 327 -12.49 -18.42 2.40
CA PHE A 327 -11.27 -18.42 3.21
C PHE A 327 -11.19 -19.60 4.19
N ARG A 328 -12.30 -20.00 4.77
CA ARG A 328 -12.34 -21.08 5.77
C ARG A 328 -12.09 -22.47 5.17
N ARG A 329 -12.53 -22.68 3.93
CA ARG A 329 -12.43 -23.95 3.23
C ARG A 329 -11.13 -24.11 2.43
N SER A 330 -10.39 -23.03 2.17
CA SER A 330 -9.22 -23.09 1.30
C SER A 330 -7.91 -23.09 2.07
N ARG A 331 -6.91 -23.81 1.52
CA ARG A 331 -5.54 -23.83 2.06
C ARG A 331 -4.82 -22.52 1.78
N TYR A 332 -4.96 -22.02 0.56
CA TYR A 332 -4.31 -20.82 0.04
C TYR A 332 -5.33 -19.79 -0.42
N CYS A 333 -5.12 -18.52 -0.07
CA CYS A 333 -6.02 -17.45 -0.46
C CYS A 333 -5.26 -16.35 -1.22
N LEU A 334 -5.69 -16.11 -2.46
CA LEU A 334 -4.95 -15.21 -3.34
C LEU A 334 -5.22 -13.74 -3.00
N HIS A 335 -4.14 -13.02 -2.88
CA HIS A 335 -4.11 -11.59 -3.04
C HIS A 335 -3.58 -11.25 -4.43
N VAL A 336 -4.45 -10.76 -5.30
CA VAL A 336 -4.09 -10.26 -6.64
C VAL A 336 -4.42 -8.79 -6.69
N LYS A 337 -3.43 -7.94 -7.04
CA LYS A 337 -3.61 -6.50 -7.10
C LYS A 337 -4.82 -6.12 -7.95
N GLY A 338 -5.55 -5.10 -7.50
CA GLY A 338 -6.63 -4.47 -8.26
C GLY A 338 -6.17 -3.17 -8.89
N TYR A 339 -6.94 -2.12 -8.64
CA TYR A 339 -6.52 -0.75 -8.92
C TYR A 339 -5.31 -0.37 -8.03
N GLU A 340 -5.39 -0.71 -6.75
CA GLU A 340 -4.30 -0.54 -5.80
C GLU A 340 -3.52 -1.85 -5.60
N VAL A 341 -2.27 -1.73 -5.11
CA VAL A 341 -1.41 -2.88 -4.79
C VAL A 341 -1.93 -3.69 -3.61
N ASN A 342 -2.56 -3.03 -2.63
CA ASN A 342 -3.14 -3.63 -1.44
C ASN A 342 -4.60 -4.06 -1.66
N THR A 343 -5.06 -4.99 -0.87
CA THR A 343 -6.49 -5.27 -0.66
C THR A 343 -6.72 -5.88 0.73
N ALA A 344 -7.91 -5.71 1.28
CA ALA A 344 -8.30 -6.34 2.55
C ALA A 344 -8.24 -7.88 2.53
N ARG A 345 -8.09 -8.52 1.36
CA ARG A 345 -7.95 -10.00 1.24
C ARG A 345 -6.74 -10.54 1.95
N VAL A 346 -5.64 -9.79 2.03
CA VAL A 346 -4.45 -10.22 2.78
C VAL A 346 -4.82 -10.39 4.26
N SER A 347 -5.44 -9.36 4.83
CA SER A 347 -5.88 -9.39 6.23
C SER A 347 -7.02 -10.40 6.47
N ASP A 348 -7.95 -10.57 5.50
CA ASP A 348 -8.99 -11.59 5.57
C ASP A 348 -8.38 -13.01 5.53
N ALA A 349 -7.39 -13.27 4.66
CA ALA A 349 -6.69 -14.55 4.61
C ALA A 349 -6.06 -14.90 5.97
N ILE A 350 -5.29 -13.95 6.53
CA ILE A 350 -4.67 -14.12 7.85
C ILE A 350 -5.72 -14.32 8.94
N ARG A 351 -6.82 -13.55 8.88
CA ARG A 351 -7.92 -13.63 9.85
C ARG A 351 -8.54 -15.02 9.92
N TYR A 352 -8.82 -15.62 8.76
CA TYR A 352 -9.49 -16.92 8.65
C TYR A 352 -8.53 -18.13 8.60
N GLY A 353 -7.24 -17.91 8.81
CA GLY A 353 -6.23 -18.97 8.80
C GLY A 353 -5.97 -19.57 7.43
N CYS A 354 -6.21 -18.83 6.36
CA CYS A 354 -5.88 -19.24 5.00
C CYS A 354 -4.51 -18.66 4.64
N VAL A 355 -3.56 -19.48 4.21
CA VAL A 355 -2.20 -19.02 3.89
C VAL A 355 -2.26 -18.02 2.72
N PRO A 356 -1.82 -16.75 2.90
CA PRO A 356 -1.86 -15.76 1.83
C PRO A 356 -0.92 -16.14 0.69
N VAL A 357 -1.39 -16.01 -0.54
CA VAL A 357 -0.56 -16.06 -1.76
C VAL A 357 -0.59 -14.69 -2.40
N LEU A 358 0.56 -14.03 -2.44
CA LEU A 358 0.71 -12.65 -2.84
C LEU A 358 1.15 -12.58 -4.31
N ILE A 359 0.24 -12.11 -5.18
CA ILE A 359 0.49 -11.88 -6.60
C ILE A 359 0.38 -10.36 -6.84
N SER A 360 1.35 -9.64 -6.32
CA SER A 360 1.39 -8.18 -6.40
C SER A 360 2.85 -7.73 -6.34
N ASN A 361 3.39 -7.32 -7.49
CA ASN A 361 4.74 -6.80 -7.54
C ASN A 361 4.80 -5.46 -6.79
N TYR A 362 5.92 -5.23 -6.11
CA TYR A 362 6.24 -3.94 -5.48
C TYR A 362 5.34 -3.52 -4.31
N TYR A 363 4.57 -4.44 -3.74
CA TYR A 363 3.81 -4.16 -2.53
C TYR A 363 4.76 -4.19 -1.32
N ASP A 364 4.88 -3.05 -0.63
CA ASP A 364 5.54 -2.99 0.66
C ASP A 364 4.58 -3.54 1.72
N LEU A 365 4.89 -4.75 2.19
CA LEU A 365 4.00 -5.50 3.06
C LEU A 365 4.00 -4.94 4.47
N PRO A 366 2.84 -4.83 5.14
CA PRO A 366 2.78 -4.34 6.50
C PRO A 366 3.69 -5.12 7.45
N PHE A 367 4.46 -4.38 8.25
CA PHE A 367 5.38 -4.94 9.26
C PHE A 367 6.52 -5.81 8.69
N SER A 368 6.87 -5.67 7.40
CA SER A 368 7.90 -6.47 6.73
C SER A 368 9.30 -6.36 7.35
N ASN A 369 9.58 -5.30 8.09
CA ASN A 369 10.82 -5.14 8.85
C ASN A 369 10.84 -5.87 10.21
N ILE A 370 9.70 -6.43 10.64
CA ILE A 370 9.56 -7.20 11.88
C ILE A 370 9.26 -8.66 11.55
N LEU A 371 8.34 -8.85 10.59
CA LEU A 371 7.80 -10.16 10.22
C LEU A 371 8.44 -10.66 8.92
N ASP A 372 8.97 -11.86 8.96
CA ASP A 372 9.36 -12.59 7.74
C ASP A 372 8.11 -13.17 7.08
N TRP A 373 7.60 -12.46 6.07
CA TRP A 373 6.42 -12.87 5.33
C TRP A 373 6.59 -14.22 4.61
N SER A 374 7.80 -14.64 4.28
CA SER A 374 8.06 -15.95 3.66
C SER A 374 7.72 -17.12 4.59
N MET A 375 7.71 -16.89 5.89
CA MET A 375 7.42 -17.89 6.91
C MET A 375 5.93 -18.21 7.07
N PHE A 376 5.02 -17.37 6.55
CA PHE A 376 3.56 -17.54 6.68
C PHE A 376 2.75 -17.16 5.44
N SER A 377 3.42 -16.84 4.33
CA SER A 377 2.79 -16.53 3.04
C SER A 377 3.64 -17.07 1.89
N ILE A 378 3.09 -17.00 0.68
CA ILE A 378 3.79 -17.37 -0.55
C ILE A 378 3.73 -16.17 -1.49
N VAL A 379 4.89 -15.77 -2.03
CA VAL A 379 4.97 -14.70 -3.04
C VAL A 379 5.16 -15.35 -4.40
N ILE A 380 4.27 -15.03 -5.34
CA ILE A 380 4.32 -15.53 -6.72
C ILE A 380 4.42 -14.34 -7.66
N SER A 381 5.34 -14.41 -8.62
CA SER A 381 5.43 -13.41 -9.68
C SER A 381 4.17 -13.37 -10.53
N GLN A 382 3.79 -12.20 -11.00
CA GLN A 382 2.65 -12.05 -11.90
C GLN A 382 2.82 -12.86 -13.19
N GLY A 383 4.06 -13.08 -13.65
CA GLY A 383 4.37 -13.90 -14.83
C GLY A 383 4.18 -15.41 -14.60
N ASP A 384 4.06 -15.86 -13.34
CA ASP A 384 3.99 -17.27 -12.98
C ASP A 384 2.55 -17.75 -12.67
N ILE A 385 1.53 -16.94 -12.98
CA ILE A 385 0.11 -17.28 -12.73
C ILE A 385 -0.28 -18.59 -13.43
N ALA A 386 0.24 -18.87 -14.61
CA ALA A 386 0.00 -20.11 -15.33
C ALA A 386 0.56 -21.36 -14.60
N LEU A 387 1.56 -21.17 -13.74
CA LEU A 387 2.19 -22.22 -12.93
C LEU A 387 1.59 -22.35 -11.52
N LEU A 388 0.58 -21.54 -11.19
CA LEU A 388 0.02 -21.42 -9.84
C LEU A 388 -0.32 -22.79 -9.20
N LYS A 389 -1.01 -23.65 -9.93
CA LYS A 389 -1.38 -24.98 -9.42
C LYS A 389 -0.16 -25.84 -9.14
N ASN A 390 0.80 -25.88 -10.05
CA ASN A 390 2.04 -26.65 -9.90
C ASN A 390 2.84 -26.17 -8.69
N ILE A 391 3.00 -24.85 -8.55
CA ILE A 391 3.71 -24.25 -7.41
C ILE A 391 3.04 -24.62 -6.09
N LEU A 392 1.74 -24.41 -5.97
CA LEU A 392 1.02 -24.67 -4.71
C LEU A 392 0.87 -26.16 -4.39
N SER A 393 0.77 -27.03 -5.41
CA SER A 393 0.70 -28.48 -5.22
C SER A 393 2.06 -29.10 -4.87
N SER A 394 3.16 -28.47 -5.24
CA SER A 394 4.52 -28.94 -4.90
C SER A 394 4.88 -28.69 -3.44
N ILE A 395 4.12 -27.84 -2.72
CA ILE A 395 4.36 -27.55 -1.30
C ILE A 395 4.00 -28.82 -0.49
N SER A 396 4.98 -29.37 0.20
CA SER A 396 4.77 -30.57 1.02
C SER A 396 3.83 -30.29 2.21
N LYS A 397 3.16 -31.32 2.71
CA LYS A 397 2.29 -31.20 3.88
C LYS A 397 3.01 -30.61 5.11
N PRO A 398 4.23 -31.03 5.47
CA PRO A 398 4.98 -30.40 6.58
C PRO A 398 5.23 -28.91 6.37
N MET A 399 5.61 -28.50 5.15
CA MET A 399 5.84 -27.08 4.82
C MET A 399 4.55 -26.27 4.92
N TYR A 400 3.43 -26.76 4.40
CA TYR A 400 2.12 -26.11 4.55
C TYR A 400 1.72 -25.96 6.03
N LEU A 401 1.92 -27.00 6.85
CA LEU A 401 1.62 -26.95 8.28
C LEU A 401 2.50 -25.92 9.03
N ASN A 402 3.75 -25.76 8.60
CA ASN A 402 4.63 -24.74 9.15
C ASN A 402 4.14 -23.31 8.79
N LEU A 403 3.80 -23.07 7.51
CA LEU A 403 3.19 -21.79 7.09
C LEU A 403 1.92 -21.47 7.90
N TYR A 404 1.03 -22.47 8.07
CA TYR A 404 -0.20 -22.32 8.84
C TYR A 404 0.06 -22.01 10.33
N ARG A 405 1.03 -22.70 10.95
CA ARG A 405 1.42 -22.44 12.36
C ARG A 405 1.93 -21.03 12.53
N ASN A 406 2.84 -20.59 11.69
CA ASN A 406 3.39 -19.24 11.73
C ASN A 406 2.32 -18.18 11.45
N LEU A 407 1.40 -18.44 10.52
CA LEU A 407 0.23 -17.60 10.29
C LEU A 407 -0.60 -17.40 11.57
N CYS A 408 -0.83 -18.47 12.32
CA CYS A 408 -1.56 -18.40 13.61
C CYS A 408 -0.83 -17.52 14.63
N ILE A 409 0.50 -17.56 14.66
CA ILE A 409 1.33 -16.72 15.54
C ILE A 409 1.19 -15.24 15.19
N VAL A 410 1.33 -14.87 13.89
CA VAL A 410 1.28 -13.48 13.44
C VAL A 410 -0.13 -12.89 13.39
N ARG A 411 -1.16 -13.73 13.42
CA ARG A 411 -2.57 -13.33 13.29
C ARG A 411 -2.97 -12.23 14.27
N LYS A 412 -2.40 -12.19 15.48
CA LYS A 412 -2.65 -11.15 16.48
C LYS A 412 -2.27 -9.76 15.98
N HIS A 413 -1.22 -9.63 15.16
CA HIS A 413 -0.70 -8.38 14.65
C HIS A 413 -1.59 -7.74 13.56
N PHE A 414 -2.49 -8.50 12.98
CA PHE A 414 -3.45 -8.03 11.97
C PHE A 414 -4.86 -7.83 12.52
N LYS A 415 -5.01 -7.81 13.86
CA LYS A 415 -6.26 -7.53 14.54
C LYS A 415 -6.34 -6.05 14.92
N TRP A 416 -7.53 -5.48 14.75
CA TRP A 416 -7.84 -4.12 15.18
C TRP A 416 -8.87 -4.14 16.31
N TYR A 417 -8.64 -3.31 17.30
CA TYR A 417 -9.56 -3.08 18.41
C TYR A 417 -9.76 -1.59 18.62
N THR A 418 -10.95 -1.17 19.05
CA THR A 418 -11.22 0.24 19.43
C THR A 418 -10.49 0.65 20.71
N THR A 419 -10.31 -0.30 21.64
CA THR A 419 -9.38 -0.18 22.76
C THR A 419 -8.19 -1.06 22.43
N PRO A 420 -7.00 -0.49 22.18
CA PRO A 420 -5.86 -1.24 21.68
C PRO A 420 -5.35 -2.29 22.67
N ARG A 421 -4.81 -3.38 22.14
CA ARG A 421 -4.24 -4.49 22.90
C ARG A 421 -2.80 -4.73 22.48
N ASN A 422 -1.98 -5.14 23.40
CA ASN A 422 -0.58 -5.44 23.12
C ASN A 422 -0.40 -6.32 21.88
N TYR A 423 0.51 -5.91 21.01
CA TYR A 423 0.83 -6.57 19.74
C TYR A 423 -0.28 -6.60 18.69
N ASP A 424 -1.36 -5.82 18.84
CA ASP A 424 -2.36 -5.65 17.79
C ASP A 424 -1.86 -4.71 16.66
N SER A 425 -2.66 -4.53 15.61
CA SER A 425 -2.29 -3.68 14.47
C SER A 425 -1.99 -2.23 14.86
N PHE A 426 -2.66 -1.70 15.90
CA PHE A 426 -2.40 -0.35 16.36
C PHE A 426 -0.99 -0.24 16.96
N TYR A 427 -0.66 -1.08 17.93
CA TYR A 427 0.66 -1.04 18.57
C TYR A 427 1.79 -1.47 17.63
N MET A 428 1.54 -2.38 16.71
CA MET A 428 2.52 -2.70 15.65
C MET A 428 2.80 -1.50 14.76
N THR A 429 1.77 -0.70 14.44
CA THR A 429 1.94 0.53 13.66
C THR A 429 2.65 1.62 14.51
N ALA A 430 2.31 1.76 15.78
CA ALA A 430 3.02 2.64 16.71
C ALA A 430 4.51 2.28 16.82
N TYR A 431 4.82 0.98 16.82
CA TYR A 431 6.20 0.52 16.80
C TYR A 431 6.94 0.89 15.50
N GLN A 432 6.26 0.92 14.36
CA GLN A 432 6.84 1.45 13.12
C GLN A 432 7.20 2.94 13.24
N LEU A 433 6.38 3.73 13.94
CA LEU A 433 6.73 5.12 14.27
C LEU A 433 7.95 5.16 15.20
N TRP A 434 7.97 4.33 16.25
CA TRP A 434 9.08 4.26 17.21
C TRP A 434 10.42 4.02 16.53
N LEU A 435 10.47 3.12 15.55
CA LEU A 435 11.68 2.85 14.76
C LEU A 435 12.17 4.07 13.95
N ARG A 436 11.28 5.01 13.65
CA ARG A 436 11.61 6.23 12.86
C ARG A 436 12.00 7.43 13.72
N ARG A 437 11.91 7.32 15.06
CA ARG A 437 12.24 8.43 15.97
C ARG A 437 13.67 8.97 15.83
N GLY A 438 14.60 8.12 15.41
CA GLY A 438 15.99 8.51 15.15
C GLY A 438 16.17 9.32 13.87
N LEU A 439 15.35 9.05 12.84
CA LEU A 439 15.40 9.76 11.55
C LEU A 439 14.85 11.17 11.67
N SER A 440 13.81 11.37 12.49
CA SER A 440 13.19 12.68 12.71
C SER A 440 14.08 13.68 13.49
N ARG A 441 15.13 13.18 14.18
CA ARG A 441 16.04 14.01 14.96
C ARG A 441 17.30 14.45 14.20
N VAL A 442 17.53 13.91 13.01
CA VAL A 442 18.72 14.17 12.18
C VAL A 442 18.39 15.09 11.01
N ALA A 443 17.10 15.36 10.77
CA ALA A 443 16.62 16.33 9.81
C ALA A 443 16.54 17.71 10.47
#